data_dd0bb68967475348ff6c434652928901
#
_entry.id   dd0bb68967475348ff6c434652928901
#
_cell.length_a   1.000
_cell.length_b   1.000
_cell.length_c   1.000
_cell.angle_alpha   90.00
_cell.angle_beta   90.00
_cell.angle_gamma   90.00
#
_symmetry.space_group_name_H-M   'P 1'
#
loop_
_entity.id
_entity.type
_entity.pdbx_description
1 polymer ?
#
loop_
_entity_poly.entity_id
_entity_poly.type
_entity_poly.pdbx_seq_one_letter_code
_entity_poly.pdbx_strand_id
1 'polypeptide(L)'
;MDLPSRKPGVKRRWWPWSREPRPVQHIYYEEAPRSPLYGLDADDDDVPPGALGGRVGGGAETPATPTRKLHTRWWWIRRGLAAFALIFVLLVGWLMVTAPLSKSLQPIAPPELTLLAADGTPIARNGAVVAKPVKVADLPPHVTQAFIAIEDRRFYDHWGIDPRGIARAVWSNLTTGRTQGGSTITQQLAKFTFLTPEQNLTRKAREALIAFWLEAWLTKDEILERYLSNAYFGDNVYGLRAASMHYFHRQPEKLKPEQAAMLAGLLQAPSRYAPTRNYKLAEERMRVVLQTMVEAGYLTQAEAKAMRSPRLDVRDGGDNLPTGTYFADWALPEARKLTEAGYGGQTITTTLDSRLQAAARRAVSRAGLGKAQVALVAMRPNGEVVAMIGGKDYEDSPFNRATQARRQPGSTFKLFVYLAALRDGMSPDDTIENTPIE
;
A
#
# COMPACT_ATOMS: atom_id res chain seq x y z
N MET A 1 9.31 -27.14 -59.87
CA MET A 1 10.13 -27.62 -58.75
C MET A 1 9.56 -27.01 -57.49
N ASP A 2 8.87 -27.80 -56.85
CA ASP A 2 8.44 -28.02 -55.45
C ASP A 2 8.39 -26.86 -54.46
N LEU A 3 7.18 -26.51 -54.08
CA LEU A 3 6.82 -25.85 -52.82
C LEU A 3 6.81 -26.88 -51.65
N PRO A 4 7.27 -26.59 -50.45
CA PRO A 4 6.94 -27.40 -49.29
C PRO A 4 5.85 -26.78 -48.42
N SER A 5 4.79 -27.57 -48.33
CA SER A 5 3.93 -27.98 -47.20
C SER A 5 3.69 -27.04 -46.02
N ARG A 6 2.39 -26.80 -45.81
CA ARG A 6 1.72 -26.35 -44.59
C ARG A 6 2.11 -27.16 -43.35
N LYS A 7 2.35 -26.47 -42.25
CA LYS A 7 2.30 -27.03 -40.88
C LYS A 7 1.03 -26.56 -40.15
N PRO A 8 0.43 -27.43 -39.29
CA PRO A 8 -0.91 -27.21 -38.76
C PRO A 8 -0.97 -26.44 -37.44
N GLY A 9 -2.04 -25.70 -37.31
CA GLY A 9 -2.87 -25.38 -36.18
C GLY A 9 -2.25 -25.24 -34.78
N VAL A 10 -2.00 -24.00 -34.33
CA VAL A 10 -1.94 -23.68 -32.93
C VAL A 10 -3.33 -23.30 -32.44
N LYS A 11 -3.96 -24.19 -31.65
CA LYS A 11 -5.22 -23.93 -30.96
C LYS A 11 -5.00 -22.83 -29.92
N ARG A 12 -5.56 -21.65 -30.15
CA ARG A 12 -5.70 -20.61 -29.14
C ARG A 12 -6.71 -21.07 -28.10
N ARG A 13 -6.24 -21.33 -26.86
CA ARG A 13 -7.09 -21.51 -25.69
C ARG A 13 -7.74 -20.17 -25.37
N TRP A 14 -9.05 -20.09 -25.52
CA TRP A 14 -9.88 -18.99 -25.05
C TRP A 14 -9.97 -19.07 -23.52
N TRP A 15 -9.74 -17.96 -22.86
CA TRP A 15 -9.89 -17.81 -21.41
C TRP A 15 -11.27 -17.17 -21.16
N PRO A 16 -12.14 -17.75 -20.32
CA PRO A 16 -13.49 -17.25 -20.11
C PRO A 16 -13.56 -16.38 -18.86
N TRP A 17 -13.34 -15.09 -18.96
CA TRP A 17 -13.70 -14.11 -17.94
C TRP A 17 -14.10 -12.78 -18.59
N SER A 18 -15.26 -12.74 -19.24
CA SER A 18 -16.07 -11.55 -19.45
C SER A 18 -17.34 -11.72 -18.63
N ARG A 19 -17.39 -11.15 -17.44
CA ARG A 19 -18.66 -11.01 -16.70
C ARG A 19 -19.29 -9.69 -17.11
N GLU A 20 -20.40 -9.75 -17.81
CA GLU A 20 -21.35 -8.65 -17.98
C GLU A 20 -21.92 -8.24 -16.63
N PRO A 21 -22.18 -6.96 -16.38
CA PRO A 21 -22.81 -6.51 -15.14
C PRO A 21 -24.27 -7.00 -15.09
N ARG A 22 -24.63 -7.71 -14.04
CA ARG A 22 -26.02 -8.11 -13.78
C ARG A 22 -26.84 -6.87 -13.40
N PRO A 23 -28.11 -6.78 -13.83
CA PRO A 23 -29.00 -5.72 -13.42
C PRO A 23 -29.33 -5.81 -11.93
N VAL A 24 -29.38 -4.65 -11.28
CA VAL A 24 -29.74 -4.52 -9.87
C VAL A 24 -31.20 -4.91 -9.71
N GLN A 25 -31.48 -6.01 -9.01
CA GLN A 25 -32.82 -6.36 -8.55
C GLN A 25 -33.12 -5.55 -7.29
N HIS A 26 -34.15 -4.73 -7.36
CA HIS A 26 -34.78 -4.12 -6.18
C HIS A 26 -35.45 -5.23 -5.35
N ILE A 27 -34.93 -5.46 -4.16
CA ILE A 27 -35.57 -6.33 -3.16
C ILE A 27 -36.61 -5.48 -2.43
N TYR A 28 -37.87 -5.77 -2.70
CA TYR A 28 -38.99 -5.31 -1.87
C TYR A 28 -38.96 -6.13 -0.58
N TYR A 29 -38.89 -5.44 0.55
CA TYR A 29 -39.14 -6.05 1.85
C TYR A 29 -40.63 -6.30 2.02
N GLU A 30 -40.99 -7.57 1.98
CA GLU A 30 -42.31 -8.05 2.37
C GLU A 30 -42.34 -8.18 3.89
N GLU A 31 -43.29 -7.48 4.52
CA GLU A 31 -43.47 -7.50 5.98
C GLU A 31 -43.88 -8.90 6.46
N ALA A 32 -43.15 -9.44 7.44
CA ALA A 32 -43.51 -10.67 8.11
C ALA A 32 -44.74 -10.48 9.00
N PRO A 33 -45.68 -11.45 9.01
CA PRO A 33 -46.89 -11.34 9.83
C PRO A 33 -46.58 -11.52 11.32
N ARG A 34 -47.16 -10.66 12.13
CA ARG A 34 -47.13 -10.67 13.59
C ARG A 34 -47.84 -11.91 14.13
N SER A 35 -47.18 -12.70 14.95
CA SER A 35 -47.81 -13.73 15.76
C SER A 35 -48.60 -13.12 16.90
N PRO A 36 -49.82 -13.59 17.16
CA PRO A 36 -50.58 -13.11 18.31
C PRO A 36 -50.13 -13.76 19.62
N LEU A 37 -49.93 -12.89 20.60
CA LEU A 37 -49.86 -13.24 22.01
C LEU A 37 -51.24 -13.79 22.46
N TYR A 38 -51.29 -14.99 23.00
CA TYR A 38 -52.39 -15.45 23.81
C TYR A 38 -51.97 -15.53 25.27
N GLY A 39 -52.83 -14.92 26.05
CA GLY A 39 -52.75 -14.67 27.42
C GLY A 39 -52.97 -15.91 28.31
N LEU A 40 -52.47 -15.73 29.47
CA LEU A 40 -52.74 -16.53 30.64
C LEU A 40 -54.17 -16.20 31.11
N ASP A 41 -54.98 -17.23 31.37
CA ASP A 41 -55.98 -17.21 32.37
C ASP A 41 -56.05 -18.57 33.05
N ALA A 42 -56.09 -18.48 34.36
CA ALA A 42 -56.28 -19.57 35.31
C ALA A 42 -57.71 -20.00 35.35
N ASP A 43 -57.91 -21.16 35.84
CA ASP A 43 -58.88 -21.60 36.82
C ASP A 43 -59.46 -23.01 36.54
N ASP A 44 -59.41 -23.68 37.57
CA ASP A 44 -60.29 -24.50 38.40
C ASP A 44 -60.39 -26.00 38.13
N ASP A 45 -60.04 -26.64 39.22
CA ASP A 45 -60.72 -27.73 39.93
C ASP A 45 -61.41 -28.86 39.12
N ASP A 46 -60.91 -30.10 39.28
CA ASP A 46 -61.75 -31.18 39.75
C ASP A 46 -60.95 -32.47 39.96
N VAL A 47 -60.85 -32.90 41.19
CA VAL A 47 -60.39 -34.21 41.65
C VAL A 47 -61.62 -35.01 42.03
N PRO A 48 -61.81 -36.25 41.53
CA PRO A 48 -62.60 -37.23 42.26
C PRO A 48 -61.71 -38.33 42.86
N PRO A 49 -62.04 -38.83 44.03
CA PRO A 49 -61.26 -39.81 44.79
C PRO A 49 -61.68 -41.26 44.50
N GLY A 50 -60.69 -42.11 44.61
CA GLY A 50 -60.93 -43.47 45.07
C GLY A 50 -60.97 -44.57 44.04
N ALA A 51 -59.96 -45.43 44.08
CA ALA A 51 -60.16 -46.88 44.11
C ALA A 51 -58.86 -47.58 44.55
N LEU A 52 -59.06 -48.36 45.64
CA LEU A 52 -58.11 -49.24 46.27
C LEU A 52 -57.80 -50.48 45.40
N GLY A 53 -56.57 -50.95 45.49
CA GLY A 53 -56.36 -52.39 45.55
C GLY A 53 -55.67 -53.07 44.36
N GLY A 54 -54.51 -53.65 44.59
CA GLY A 54 -53.94 -54.70 43.78
C GLY A 54 -52.41 -54.83 43.87
N ARG A 55 -51.98 -55.56 44.91
CA ARG A 55 -50.63 -56.17 44.92
C ARG A 55 -50.51 -57.22 43.88
N VAL A 56 -49.47 -57.14 42.97
CA VAL A 56 -48.77 -58.34 42.47
C VAL A 56 -47.32 -57.97 42.18
N GLY A 57 -46.39 -58.75 42.77
CA GLY A 57 -44.97 -58.61 42.58
C GLY A 57 -44.50 -59.08 41.23
N GLY A 58 -43.48 -58.45 40.73
CA GLY A 58 -42.73 -58.86 39.55
C GLY A 58 -41.50 -57.96 39.46
N GLY A 59 -40.36 -58.49 39.85
CA GLY A 59 -39.09 -57.81 39.70
C GLY A 59 -38.78 -57.57 38.23
N ALA A 60 -38.79 -56.34 37.83
CA ALA A 60 -38.18 -55.90 36.60
C ALA A 60 -37.01 -55.00 36.94
N GLU A 61 -35.83 -55.50 36.68
CA GLU A 61 -34.59 -54.66 36.71
C GLU A 61 -34.79 -53.49 35.77
N THR A 62 -34.87 -52.29 36.30
CA THR A 62 -34.85 -51.04 35.55
C THR A 62 -33.45 -50.88 34.95
N PRO A 63 -33.31 -50.76 33.60
CA PRO A 63 -32.03 -50.48 33.04
C PRO A 63 -31.52 -49.16 33.57
N ALA A 64 -30.31 -49.17 34.10
CA ALA A 64 -29.62 -47.97 34.62
C ALA A 64 -29.53 -46.94 33.50
N THR A 65 -30.27 -45.84 33.64
CA THR A 65 -30.16 -44.67 32.77
C THR A 65 -28.70 -44.16 32.81
N PRO A 66 -28.04 -44.03 31.67
CA PRO A 66 -26.67 -43.52 31.67
C PRO A 66 -26.67 -42.11 32.23
N THR A 67 -26.08 -41.95 33.38
CA THR A 67 -25.87 -40.62 33.98
C THR A 67 -25.01 -39.80 33.05
N ARG A 68 -25.61 -38.90 32.29
CA ARG A 68 -24.93 -37.89 31.49
C ARG A 68 -24.08 -37.05 32.43
N LYS A 69 -22.76 -37.27 32.43
CA LYS A 69 -21.81 -36.43 33.18
C LYS A 69 -21.93 -35.01 32.63
N LEU A 70 -22.64 -34.16 33.37
CA LEU A 70 -22.68 -32.72 33.11
C LEU A 70 -21.26 -32.17 33.28
N HIS A 71 -20.59 -31.93 32.15
CA HIS A 71 -19.27 -31.32 32.19
C HIS A 71 -19.39 -29.92 32.79
N THR A 72 -18.62 -29.64 33.81
CA THR A 72 -18.54 -28.33 34.48
C THR A 72 -18.25 -27.23 33.46
N ARG A 73 -18.81 -26.02 33.64
CA ARG A 73 -18.57 -24.85 32.77
C ARG A 73 -17.09 -24.63 32.50
N TRP A 74 -16.21 -24.92 33.46
CA TRP A 74 -14.76 -24.89 33.34
C TRP A 74 -14.20 -25.84 32.26
N TRP A 75 -14.79 -27.00 32.04
CA TRP A 75 -14.38 -27.96 31.03
C TRP A 75 -14.66 -27.43 29.60
N TRP A 76 -15.79 -26.76 29.40
CA TRP A 76 -16.13 -26.11 28.14
C TRP A 76 -15.23 -24.91 27.85
N ILE A 77 -14.91 -24.10 28.88
CA ILE A 77 -13.98 -22.97 28.78
C ILE A 77 -12.58 -23.46 28.36
N ARG A 78 -12.06 -24.50 29.04
CA ARG A 78 -10.73 -25.07 28.67
C ARG A 78 -10.70 -25.63 27.29
N ARG A 79 -11.74 -26.32 26.81
CA ARG A 79 -11.82 -26.80 25.41
C ARG A 79 -11.96 -25.66 24.41
N GLY A 80 -12.74 -24.65 24.73
CA GLY A 80 -12.84 -23.44 23.89
C GLY A 80 -11.49 -22.73 23.75
N LEU A 81 -10.75 -22.57 24.85
CA LEU A 81 -9.40 -22.02 24.83
C LEU A 81 -8.42 -22.89 24.05
N ALA A 82 -8.47 -24.22 24.22
CA ALA A 82 -7.61 -25.14 23.48
C ALA A 82 -7.92 -25.13 21.98
N ALA A 83 -9.20 -25.11 21.59
CA ALA A 83 -9.63 -25.00 20.20
C ALA A 83 -9.19 -23.65 19.59
N PHE A 84 -9.34 -22.55 20.32
CA PHE A 84 -8.88 -21.23 19.92
C PHE A 84 -7.35 -21.21 19.72
N ALA A 85 -6.59 -21.76 20.67
CA ALA A 85 -5.14 -21.86 20.55
C ALA A 85 -4.71 -22.71 19.34
N LEU A 86 -5.39 -23.84 19.10
CA LEU A 86 -5.13 -24.68 17.93
C LEU A 86 -5.41 -23.95 16.63
N ILE A 87 -6.57 -23.29 16.51
CA ILE A 87 -6.93 -22.49 15.32
C ILE A 87 -5.91 -21.36 15.11
N PHE A 88 -5.49 -20.70 16.18
CA PHE A 88 -4.49 -19.65 16.13
C PHE A 88 -3.14 -20.18 15.59
N VAL A 89 -2.67 -21.33 16.13
CA VAL A 89 -1.42 -21.97 15.67
C VAL A 89 -1.53 -22.41 14.21
N LEU A 90 -2.66 -23.00 13.80
CA LEU A 90 -2.89 -23.39 12.41
C LEU A 90 -2.92 -22.19 11.48
N LEU A 91 -3.52 -21.07 11.91
CA LEU A 91 -3.59 -19.84 11.13
C LEU A 91 -2.21 -19.18 11.01
N VAL A 92 -1.42 -19.14 12.08
CA VAL A 92 -0.04 -18.67 12.05
C VAL A 92 0.82 -19.59 11.17
N GLY A 93 0.68 -20.91 11.32
CA GLY A 93 1.36 -21.89 10.46
C GLY A 93 1.01 -21.72 8.98
N TRP A 94 -0.26 -21.48 8.66
CA TRP A 94 -0.70 -21.17 7.30
C TRP A 94 -0.08 -19.87 6.77
N LEU A 95 -0.04 -18.81 7.58
CA LEU A 95 0.63 -17.56 7.24
C LEU A 95 2.14 -17.78 7.03
N MET A 96 2.77 -18.64 7.83
CA MET A 96 4.18 -19.00 7.69
C MET A 96 4.52 -19.57 6.30
N VAL A 97 3.62 -20.38 5.77
CA VAL A 97 3.81 -21.02 4.45
C VAL A 97 3.42 -20.11 3.28
N THR A 98 2.42 -19.25 3.46
CA THR A 98 1.80 -18.50 2.36
C THR A 98 2.26 -17.04 2.26
N ALA A 99 2.76 -16.44 3.33
CA ALA A 99 3.21 -15.04 3.29
C ALA A 99 4.70 -14.96 2.91
N PRO A 100 5.06 -14.30 1.79
CA PRO A 100 6.46 -14.24 1.34
C PRO A 100 7.25 -13.28 2.24
N LEU A 101 8.09 -13.82 3.14
CA LEU A 101 9.04 -13.04 3.97
C LEU A 101 9.96 -12.15 3.14
N SER A 102 10.32 -12.62 1.93
CA SER A 102 11.12 -11.86 0.97
C SER A 102 10.53 -10.49 0.63
N LYS A 103 9.19 -10.34 0.72
CA LYS A 103 8.53 -9.05 0.49
C LYS A 103 8.95 -7.98 1.51
N SER A 104 9.27 -8.36 2.75
CA SER A 104 9.74 -7.42 3.78
C SER A 104 11.17 -6.92 3.55
N LEU A 105 11.92 -7.56 2.65
CA LEU A 105 13.26 -7.16 2.23
C LEU A 105 13.26 -6.29 0.98
N GLN A 106 12.13 -6.20 0.28
CA GLN A 106 12.01 -5.36 -0.92
C GLN A 106 11.64 -3.92 -0.54
N PRO A 107 12.07 -2.91 -1.32
CA PRO A 107 11.62 -1.55 -1.11
C PRO A 107 10.09 -1.47 -1.29
N ILE A 108 9.42 -0.81 -0.34
CA ILE A 108 7.96 -0.68 -0.33
C ILE A 108 7.48 0.23 -1.44
N ALA A 109 8.23 1.28 -1.71
CA ALA A 109 7.95 2.19 -2.81
C ALA A 109 8.84 1.83 -4.02
N PRO A 110 8.33 1.96 -5.25
CA PRO A 110 9.14 1.76 -6.42
C PRO A 110 10.32 2.77 -6.40
N PRO A 111 11.55 2.31 -6.66
CA PRO A 111 12.73 3.17 -6.63
C PRO A 111 12.59 4.32 -7.62
N GLU A 112 13.33 5.38 -7.34
CA GLU A 112 13.41 6.53 -8.21
C GLU A 112 13.86 6.13 -9.61
N LEU A 113 13.11 6.56 -10.61
CA LEU A 113 13.41 6.38 -12.01
C LEU A 113 13.54 7.75 -12.67
N THR A 114 14.73 8.07 -13.16
CA THR A 114 15.00 9.27 -13.94
C THR A 114 14.90 8.92 -15.42
N LEU A 115 14.02 9.60 -16.13
CA LEU A 115 13.90 9.50 -17.57
C LEU A 115 14.74 10.58 -18.22
N LEU A 116 15.59 10.19 -19.15
CA LEU A 116 16.43 11.10 -19.96
C LEU A 116 15.90 11.17 -21.38
N ALA A 117 16.05 12.31 -22.01
CA ALA A 117 15.94 12.47 -23.46
C ALA A 117 17.08 11.72 -24.16
N ALA A 118 17.00 11.56 -25.46
CA ALA A 118 18.01 10.87 -26.29
C ALA A 118 19.40 11.54 -26.21
N ASP A 119 19.45 12.84 -25.92
CA ASP A 119 20.68 13.60 -25.72
C ASP A 119 21.21 13.61 -24.27
N GLY A 120 20.60 12.81 -23.37
CA GLY A 120 20.96 12.73 -21.96
C GLY A 120 20.34 13.82 -21.07
N THR A 121 19.55 14.75 -21.64
CA THR A 121 18.86 15.78 -20.84
C THR A 121 17.79 15.14 -19.95
N PRO A 122 17.78 15.38 -18.63
CA PRO A 122 16.75 14.86 -17.74
C PRO A 122 15.38 15.48 -18.05
N ILE A 123 14.33 14.65 -18.15
CA ILE A 123 12.97 15.08 -18.51
C ILE A 123 11.95 14.91 -17.40
N ALA A 124 12.13 13.91 -16.55
CA ALA A 124 11.28 13.68 -15.40
C ALA A 124 11.95 12.71 -14.41
N ARG A 125 11.56 12.83 -13.13
CA ARG A 125 11.97 11.92 -12.07
C ARG A 125 10.74 11.39 -11.36
N ASN A 126 10.55 10.08 -11.36
CA ASN A 126 9.38 9.43 -10.78
C ASN A 126 9.78 8.29 -9.85
N GLY A 127 9.08 8.14 -8.72
CA GLY A 127 9.35 7.12 -7.72
C GLY A 127 9.94 7.72 -6.45
N ALA A 128 10.32 6.85 -5.52
CA ALA A 128 10.79 7.22 -4.20
C ALA A 128 12.31 7.18 -4.12
N VAL A 129 12.88 8.06 -3.32
CA VAL A 129 14.30 7.97 -2.95
C VAL A 129 14.42 6.81 -1.96
N VAL A 130 15.01 5.72 -2.41
CA VAL A 130 15.28 4.52 -1.60
C VAL A 130 16.77 4.19 -1.66
N ALA A 131 17.30 3.66 -0.56
CA ALA A 131 18.72 3.30 -0.47
C ALA A 131 18.87 1.90 0.13
N LYS A 132 20.07 1.33 0.04
CA LYS A 132 20.39 0.02 0.64
C LYS A 132 19.91 -0.06 2.08
N PRO A 133 19.36 -1.21 2.53
CA PRO A 133 18.96 -1.43 3.91
C PRO A 133 20.07 -1.12 4.92
N VAL A 134 19.67 -0.70 6.11
CA VAL A 134 20.57 -0.55 7.26
C VAL A 134 20.64 -1.86 8.02
N LYS A 135 21.77 -2.08 8.70
CA LYS A 135 21.93 -3.17 9.70
C LYS A 135 22.02 -2.53 11.08
N VAL A 136 21.28 -3.08 12.04
CA VAL A 136 21.27 -2.57 13.42
C VAL A 136 22.66 -2.63 14.04
N ALA A 137 23.41 -3.69 13.77
CA ALA A 137 24.78 -3.87 14.28
C ALA A 137 25.76 -2.77 13.83
N ASP A 138 25.50 -2.13 12.69
CA ASP A 138 26.37 -1.07 12.15
C ASP A 138 25.96 0.33 12.68
N LEU A 139 24.77 0.45 13.31
CA LEU A 139 24.24 1.73 13.78
C LEU A 139 24.74 2.07 15.19
N PRO A 140 25.08 3.34 15.46
CA PRO A 140 25.32 3.78 16.82
C PRO A 140 24.07 3.54 17.71
N PRO A 141 24.24 3.13 18.98
CA PRO A 141 23.11 2.82 19.87
C PRO A 141 22.06 3.93 19.95
N HIS A 142 22.47 5.19 19.99
CA HIS A 142 21.54 6.32 20.09
C HIS A 142 20.62 6.47 18.87
N VAL A 143 20.98 5.89 17.71
CA VAL A 143 20.12 5.89 16.52
C VAL A 143 18.95 4.96 16.76
N THR A 144 19.17 3.69 17.05
CA THR A 144 18.10 2.72 17.32
C THR A 144 17.27 3.11 18.54
N GLN A 145 17.92 3.59 19.60
CA GLN A 145 17.28 4.07 20.83
C GLN A 145 16.30 5.22 20.59
N ALA A 146 16.60 6.16 19.68
CA ALA A 146 15.70 7.26 19.36
C ALA A 146 14.37 6.76 18.77
N PHE A 147 14.42 5.80 17.85
CA PHE A 147 13.22 5.19 17.26
C PHE A 147 12.46 4.33 18.26
N ILE A 148 13.15 3.51 19.04
CA ILE A 148 12.53 2.65 20.06
C ILE A 148 11.88 3.49 21.15
N ALA A 149 12.52 4.56 21.62
CA ALA A 149 11.98 5.41 22.66
C ALA A 149 10.65 6.04 22.30
N ILE A 150 10.49 6.50 21.06
CA ILE A 150 9.28 7.21 20.63
C ILE A 150 8.18 6.28 20.09
N GLU A 151 8.54 5.21 19.38
CA GLU A 151 7.58 4.33 18.71
C GLU A 151 7.18 3.13 19.57
N ASP A 152 8.14 2.51 20.25
CA ASP A 152 7.89 1.25 20.96
C ASP A 152 8.92 1.01 22.07
N ARG A 153 8.75 1.69 23.20
CA ARG A 153 9.72 1.75 24.30
C ARG A 153 10.11 0.35 24.85
N ARG A 154 9.25 -0.65 24.68
CA ARG A 154 9.47 -2.02 25.16
C ARG A 154 9.63 -3.00 24.00
N PHE A 155 10.13 -2.55 22.86
CA PHE A 155 10.26 -3.33 21.64
C PHE A 155 10.91 -4.69 21.87
N TYR A 156 11.96 -4.76 22.66
CA TYR A 156 12.68 -6.01 22.96
C TYR A 156 11.99 -6.91 23.98
N ASP A 157 10.98 -6.42 24.72
CA ASP A 157 10.36 -7.13 25.85
C ASP A 157 9.03 -7.80 25.52
N HIS A 158 8.48 -7.59 24.35
CA HIS A 158 7.20 -8.16 23.92
C HIS A 158 7.31 -8.93 22.60
N TRP A 159 6.32 -9.73 22.31
CA TRP A 159 6.27 -10.58 21.13
C TRP A 159 5.26 -10.05 20.09
N GLY A 160 5.65 -9.02 19.35
CA GLY A 160 4.87 -8.39 18.26
C GLY A 160 3.73 -7.48 18.73
N ILE A 161 3.14 -7.72 19.88
CA ILE A 161 2.10 -6.90 20.50
C ILE A 161 2.53 -6.53 21.91
N ASP A 162 2.27 -5.28 22.32
CA ASP A 162 2.50 -4.79 23.67
C ASP A 162 1.17 -4.56 24.43
N PRO A 163 0.63 -5.54 25.16
CA PRO A 163 -0.62 -5.38 25.91
C PRO A 163 -0.56 -4.26 26.96
N ARG A 164 0.60 -4.09 27.60
CA ARG A 164 0.79 -3.02 28.62
C ARG A 164 0.84 -1.64 27.95
N GLY A 165 1.47 -1.54 26.77
CA GLY A 165 1.49 -0.31 25.96
C GLY A 165 0.10 0.06 25.48
N ILE A 166 -0.69 -0.91 25.03
CA ILE A 166 -2.10 -0.71 24.64
C ILE A 166 -2.92 -0.23 25.84
N ALA A 167 -2.82 -0.88 26.99
CA ALA A 167 -3.54 -0.48 28.21
C ALA A 167 -3.16 0.95 28.63
N ARG A 168 -1.86 1.29 28.61
CA ARG A 168 -1.38 2.66 28.91
C ARG A 168 -1.93 3.67 27.90
N ALA A 169 -1.92 3.36 26.60
CA ALA A 169 -2.43 4.26 25.57
C ALA A 169 -3.93 4.51 25.72
N VAL A 170 -4.72 3.45 26.00
CA VAL A 170 -6.16 3.57 26.27
C VAL A 170 -6.40 4.44 27.51
N TRP A 171 -5.69 4.19 28.60
CA TRP A 171 -5.79 4.98 29.84
C TRP A 171 -5.45 6.46 29.59
N SER A 172 -4.32 6.72 28.93
CA SER A 172 -3.89 8.09 28.59
C SER A 172 -4.91 8.81 27.70
N ASN A 173 -5.44 8.14 26.68
CA ASN A 173 -6.43 8.72 25.77
C ASN A 173 -7.74 9.07 26.50
N LEU A 174 -8.15 8.26 27.47
CA LEU A 174 -9.36 8.51 28.27
C LEU A 174 -9.17 9.61 29.32
N THR A 175 -7.97 9.73 29.89
CA THR A 175 -7.72 10.64 31.04
C THR A 175 -7.14 11.99 30.64
N THR A 176 -6.31 12.05 29.58
CA THR A 176 -5.58 13.27 29.22
C THR A 176 -6.05 13.91 27.91
N GLY A 177 -6.95 13.27 27.17
CA GLY A 177 -7.40 13.72 25.85
C GLY A 177 -6.29 13.75 24.77
N ARG A 178 -5.08 13.27 25.08
CA ARG A 178 -3.97 13.16 24.14
C ARG A 178 -4.01 11.81 23.48
N THR A 179 -4.06 11.75 22.15
CA THR A 179 -3.99 10.50 21.40
C THR A 179 -2.58 9.90 21.45
N GLN A 180 -2.38 8.88 22.29
CA GLN A 180 -1.19 8.06 22.26
C GLN A 180 -1.44 6.81 21.40
N GLY A 181 -0.47 6.48 20.52
CA GLY A 181 -0.47 5.25 19.75
C GLY A 181 -0.05 4.04 20.61
N GLY A 182 -0.78 2.94 20.48
CA GLY A 182 -0.42 1.67 21.14
C GLY A 182 0.05 0.61 20.15
N SER A 183 0.44 0.97 18.93
CA SER A 183 0.94 0.03 17.91
C SER A 183 2.44 -0.15 18.04
N THR A 184 2.92 -1.39 17.97
CA THR A 184 4.34 -1.74 18.05
C THR A 184 5.07 -1.50 16.73
N ILE A 185 6.41 -1.45 16.76
CA ILE A 185 7.26 -1.41 15.55
C ILE A 185 6.94 -2.58 14.62
N THR A 186 6.76 -3.79 15.16
CA THR A 186 6.42 -4.99 14.37
C THR A 186 5.07 -4.87 13.69
N GLN A 187 4.05 -4.31 14.37
CA GLN A 187 2.74 -4.03 13.76
C GLN A 187 2.82 -2.96 12.68
N GLN A 188 3.64 -1.93 12.88
CA GLN A 188 3.85 -0.90 11.87
C GLN A 188 4.55 -1.48 10.64
N LEU A 189 5.58 -2.32 10.81
CA LEU A 189 6.23 -3.04 9.71
C LEU A 189 5.21 -3.90 8.95
N ALA A 190 4.40 -4.68 9.67
CA ALA A 190 3.33 -5.47 9.07
C ALA A 190 2.36 -4.61 8.24
N LYS A 191 1.96 -3.46 8.79
CA LYS A 191 1.03 -2.53 8.14
C LYS A 191 1.55 -2.03 6.79
N PHE A 192 2.77 -1.50 6.72
CA PHE A 192 3.25 -0.88 5.49
C PHE A 192 3.83 -1.87 4.47
N THR A 193 4.21 -3.10 4.91
CA THR A 193 4.76 -4.11 3.99
C THR A 193 3.69 -5.00 3.36
N PHE A 194 2.66 -5.38 4.13
CA PHE A 194 1.74 -6.45 3.74
C PHE A 194 0.28 -6.01 3.57
N LEU A 195 -0.10 -4.81 4.03
CA LEU A 195 -1.50 -4.40 4.09
C LEU A 195 -1.80 -3.18 3.22
N THR A 196 -3.05 -3.11 2.75
CA THR A 196 -3.58 -1.95 2.03
C THR A 196 -3.96 -0.81 2.99
N PRO A 197 -4.08 0.46 2.52
CA PRO A 197 -4.35 1.63 3.36
C PRO A 197 -5.72 1.65 4.05
N GLU A 198 -6.61 0.70 3.79
CA GLU A 198 -7.94 0.64 4.38
C GLU A 198 -7.93 0.64 5.92
N GLN A 199 -8.83 1.41 6.54
CA GLN A 199 -8.91 1.51 8.00
C GLN A 199 -10.14 0.75 8.52
N ASN A 200 -9.96 -0.54 8.85
CA ASN A 200 -11.01 -1.37 9.45
C ASN A 200 -10.45 -2.31 10.53
N LEU A 201 -11.33 -2.88 11.35
CA LEU A 201 -10.96 -3.79 12.44
C LEU A 201 -10.32 -5.08 11.91
N THR A 202 -10.76 -5.56 10.74
CA THR A 202 -10.20 -6.76 10.11
C THR A 202 -8.74 -6.55 9.71
N ARG A 203 -8.39 -5.35 9.23
CA ARG A 203 -6.99 -4.98 8.97
C ARG A 203 -6.18 -5.00 10.27
N LYS A 204 -6.72 -4.47 11.39
CA LYS A 204 -6.00 -4.47 12.67
C LYS A 204 -5.76 -5.88 13.22
N ALA A 205 -6.70 -6.79 13.02
CA ALA A 205 -6.51 -8.20 13.34
C ALA A 205 -5.41 -8.85 12.46
N ARG A 206 -5.39 -8.54 11.15
CA ARG A 206 -4.33 -9.00 10.23
C ARG A 206 -2.96 -8.45 10.62
N GLU A 207 -2.87 -7.15 11.00
CA GLU A 207 -1.62 -6.58 11.52
C GLU A 207 -1.07 -7.39 12.68
N ALA A 208 -1.94 -7.72 13.66
CA ALA A 208 -1.55 -8.48 14.84
C ALA A 208 -1.05 -9.89 14.47
N LEU A 209 -1.76 -10.60 13.59
CA LEU A 209 -1.38 -11.93 13.12
C LEU A 209 -0.04 -11.92 12.37
N ILE A 210 0.15 -10.94 11.46
CA ILE A 210 1.40 -10.79 10.72
C ILE A 210 2.53 -10.39 11.67
N ALA A 211 2.26 -9.57 12.69
CA ALA A 211 3.26 -9.21 13.70
C ALA A 211 3.75 -10.45 14.47
N PHE A 212 2.85 -11.33 14.94
CA PHE A 212 3.25 -12.60 15.55
C PHE A 212 4.05 -13.48 14.60
N TRP A 213 3.65 -13.55 13.34
CA TRP A 213 4.36 -14.31 12.33
C TRP A 213 5.76 -13.77 12.06
N LEU A 214 5.94 -12.44 11.95
CA LEU A 214 7.27 -11.84 11.81
C LEU A 214 8.17 -12.17 13.01
N GLU A 215 7.67 -12.07 14.23
CA GLU A 215 8.40 -12.39 15.45
C GLU A 215 8.75 -13.88 15.59
N ALA A 216 7.99 -14.77 14.94
CA ALA A 216 8.28 -16.20 14.93
C ALA A 216 9.48 -16.56 14.05
N TRP A 217 9.77 -15.73 13.02
CA TRP A 217 10.82 -16.00 12.03
C TRP A 217 12.01 -15.07 12.08
N LEU A 218 11.83 -13.86 12.61
CA LEU A 218 12.84 -12.82 12.60
C LEU A 218 13.25 -12.46 14.02
N THR A 219 14.51 -12.17 14.20
CA THR A 219 15.01 -11.56 15.42
C THR A 219 14.51 -10.11 15.55
N LYS A 220 14.54 -9.56 16.75
CA LYS A 220 14.18 -8.16 16.99
C LYS A 220 14.99 -7.19 16.15
N ASP A 221 16.27 -7.44 16.03
CA ASP A 221 17.18 -6.61 15.20
C ASP A 221 16.79 -6.68 13.72
N GLU A 222 16.49 -7.86 13.20
CA GLU A 222 16.04 -8.01 11.81
C GLU A 222 14.70 -7.32 11.54
N ILE A 223 13.78 -7.31 12.52
CA ILE A 223 12.52 -6.57 12.42
C ILE A 223 12.80 -5.06 12.40
N LEU A 224 13.67 -4.58 13.29
CA LEU A 224 14.06 -3.16 13.35
C LEU A 224 14.78 -2.71 12.09
N GLU A 225 15.69 -3.53 11.54
CA GLU A 225 16.36 -3.28 10.26
C GLU A 225 15.37 -3.08 9.11
N ARG A 226 14.40 -3.98 8.99
CA ARG A 226 13.34 -3.88 7.97
C ARG A 226 12.46 -2.67 8.18
N TYR A 227 12.09 -2.38 9.43
CA TYR A 227 11.32 -1.20 9.79
C TYR A 227 12.04 0.08 9.38
N LEU A 228 13.29 0.25 9.83
CA LEU A 228 14.10 1.44 9.54
C LEU A 228 14.41 1.57 8.04
N SER A 229 14.54 0.46 7.32
CA SER A 229 14.85 0.46 5.89
C SER A 229 13.65 0.79 5.01
N ASN A 230 12.43 0.69 5.54
CA ASN A 230 11.20 0.84 4.77
C ASN A 230 10.29 1.98 5.24
N ALA A 231 10.53 2.55 6.41
CA ALA A 231 9.72 3.64 6.95
C ALA A 231 9.78 4.89 6.03
N TYR A 232 8.65 5.59 5.92
CA TYR A 232 8.55 6.83 5.16
C TYR A 232 8.96 8.02 6.04
N PHE A 233 9.87 8.87 5.55
CA PHE A 233 10.42 9.99 6.27
C PHE A 233 10.00 11.38 5.75
N GLY A 234 9.03 11.45 4.86
CA GLY A 234 8.67 12.69 4.17
C GLY A 234 9.45 12.89 2.88
N ASP A 235 9.11 13.94 2.12
CA ASP A 235 9.79 14.32 0.86
C ASP A 235 10.01 13.18 -0.14
N ASN A 236 9.08 12.21 -0.15
CA ASN A 236 9.16 11.00 -0.96
C ASN A 236 10.40 10.12 -0.67
N VAL A 237 10.92 10.17 0.56
CA VAL A 237 12.11 9.45 1.01
C VAL A 237 11.71 8.27 1.89
N TYR A 238 12.18 7.09 1.54
CA TYR A 238 11.91 5.84 2.25
C TYR A 238 13.21 5.20 2.74
N GLY A 239 13.21 4.82 4.00
CA GLY A 239 14.33 4.20 4.69
C GLY A 239 15.30 5.19 5.32
N LEU A 240 15.83 4.78 6.49
CA LEU A 240 16.73 5.60 7.32
C LEU A 240 17.98 6.07 6.56
N ARG A 241 18.58 5.21 5.74
CA ARG A 241 19.77 5.58 4.97
C ARG A 241 19.47 6.67 3.95
N ALA A 242 18.36 6.55 3.23
CA ALA A 242 17.93 7.58 2.30
C ALA A 242 17.60 8.89 3.02
N ALA A 243 16.88 8.83 4.14
CA ALA A 243 16.53 9.99 4.94
C ALA A 243 17.75 10.70 5.54
N SER A 244 18.70 9.94 6.07
CA SER A 244 19.95 10.46 6.60
C SER A 244 20.77 11.20 5.54
N MET A 245 20.85 10.64 4.34
CA MET A 245 21.52 11.27 3.20
C MET A 245 20.76 12.48 2.68
N HIS A 246 19.42 12.40 2.60
CA HIS A 246 18.58 13.48 2.09
C HIS A 246 18.62 14.72 2.98
N TYR A 247 18.41 14.55 4.30
CA TYR A 247 18.30 15.70 5.21
C TYR A 247 19.63 16.21 5.75
N PHE A 248 20.65 15.34 5.86
CA PHE A 248 21.91 15.68 6.53
C PHE A 248 23.16 15.37 5.72
N HIS A 249 23.01 14.84 4.52
CA HIS A 249 24.12 14.35 3.69
C HIS A 249 25.13 13.49 4.47
N ARG A 250 24.60 12.60 5.34
CA ARG A 250 25.36 11.81 6.29
C ARG A 250 24.90 10.36 6.27
N GLN A 251 25.85 9.44 6.34
CA GLN A 251 25.52 8.02 6.48
C GLN A 251 24.88 7.76 7.84
N PRO A 252 23.92 6.82 7.96
CA PRO A 252 23.19 6.54 9.22
C PRO A 252 24.12 6.10 10.34
N GLU A 253 25.23 5.45 10.04
CA GLU A 253 26.30 5.01 10.96
C GLU A 253 27.07 6.21 11.59
N LYS A 254 26.89 7.41 11.03
CA LYS A 254 27.55 8.64 11.50
C LYS A 254 26.55 9.70 11.95
N LEU A 255 25.28 9.36 12.12
CA LEU A 255 24.28 10.28 12.65
C LEU A 255 24.61 10.68 14.08
N LYS A 256 24.42 11.96 14.39
CA LYS A 256 24.46 12.46 15.75
C LYS A 256 23.15 12.21 16.48
N PRO A 257 23.12 12.19 17.83
CA PRO A 257 21.90 11.94 18.60
C PRO A 257 20.74 12.88 18.22
N GLU A 258 21.01 14.18 18.06
CA GLU A 258 20.01 15.17 17.67
C GLU A 258 19.45 14.94 16.25
N GLN A 259 20.28 14.45 15.33
CA GLN A 259 19.87 14.09 13.98
C GLN A 259 18.98 12.83 13.98
N ALA A 260 19.39 11.82 14.74
CA ALA A 260 18.60 10.59 14.91
C ALA A 260 17.25 10.88 15.56
N ALA A 261 17.22 11.73 16.61
CA ALA A 261 16.00 12.16 17.26
C ALA A 261 15.06 12.94 16.33
N MET A 262 15.62 13.81 15.47
CA MET A 262 14.81 14.50 14.46
C MET A 262 14.19 13.51 13.50
N LEU A 263 14.96 12.57 12.90
CA LEU A 263 14.43 11.56 11.98
C LEU A 263 13.37 10.67 12.64
N ALA A 264 13.60 10.22 13.86
CA ALA A 264 12.62 9.43 14.61
C ALA A 264 11.31 10.21 14.83
N GLY A 265 11.41 11.52 15.06
CA GLY A 265 10.25 12.38 15.22
C GLY A 265 9.36 12.49 13.98
N LEU A 266 9.92 12.32 12.77
CA LEU A 266 9.16 12.42 11.52
C LEU A 266 8.12 11.33 11.36
N LEU A 267 8.36 10.13 11.89
CA LEU A 267 7.56 8.92 11.59
C LEU A 267 6.09 9.03 11.96
N GLN A 268 5.73 9.84 12.94
CA GLN A 268 4.33 10.06 13.34
C GLN A 268 3.48 10.68 12.21
N ALA A 269 4.02 11.66 11.50
CA ALA A 269 3.36 12.35 10.39
C ALA A 269 4.42 12.93 9.42
N PRO A 270 5.07 12.06 8.61
CA PRO A 270 6.28 12.42 7.87
C PRO A 270 6.11 13.61 6.94
N SER A 271 5.01 13.68 6.20
CA SER A 271 4.73 14.81 5.30
C SER A 271 4.50 16.14 6.04
N ARG A 272 3.98 16.09 7.27
CA ARG A 272 3.74 17.28 8.10
C ARG A 272 5.01 17.76 8.77
N TYR A 273 5.85 16.83 9.23
CA TYR A 273 7.07 17.11 9.98
C TYR A 273 8.33 17.18 9.10
N ALA A 274 8.23 17.01 7.78
CA ALA A 274 9.36 17.13 6.87
C ALA A 274 10.11 18.46 7.13
N PRO A 275 11.39 18.42 7.56
CA PRO A 275 12.09 19.61 8.02
C PRO A 275 12.39 20.61 6.90
N THR A 276 12.40 20.18 5.66
CA THR A 276 12.47 21.03 4.45
C THR A 276 11.28 21.97 4.31
N ARG A 277 10.09 21.52 4.78
CA ARG A 277 8.84 22.29 4.69
C ARG A 277 8.52 23.00 6.00
N ASN A 278 8.74 22.35 7.15
CA ASN A 278 8.34 22.81 8.47
C ASN A 278 9.40 22.53 9.51
N TYR A 279 10.56 23.20 9.39
CA TYR A 279 11.70 22.98 10.29
C TYR A 279 11.34 23.14 11.78
N LYS A 280 10.55 24.17 12.13
CA LYS A 280 10.13 24.41 13.51
C LYS A 280 9.31 23.26 14.09
N LEU A 281 8.36 22.73 13.33
CA LEU A 281 7.59 21.56 13.76
C LEU A 281 8.46 20.30 13.91
N ALA A 282 9.42 20.11 13.00
CA ALA A 282 10.40 19.02 13.11
C ALA A 282 11.26 19.16 14.36
N GLU A 283 11.72 20.37 14.68
CA GLU A 283 12.46 20.68 15.90
C GLU A 283 11.65 20.41 17.17
N GLU A 284 10.41 20.91 17.23
CA GLU A 284 9.51 20.65 18.35
C GLU A 284 9.31 19.13 18.55
N ARG A 285 9.13 18.40 17.46
CA ARG A 285 8.98 16.95 17.52
C ARG A 285 10.26 16.22 17.93
N MET A 286 11.43 16.68 17.47
CA MET A 286 12.73 16.21 17.94
C MET A 286 12.87 16.37 19.45
N ARG A 287 12.47 17.51 20.03
CA ARG A 287 12.49 17.73 21.50
C ARG A 287 11.63 16.71 22.24
N VAL A 288 10.47 16.34 21.67
CA VAL A 288 9.65 15.26 22.26
C VAL A 288 10.39 13.94 22.24
N VAL A 289 11.10 13.59 21.14
CA VAL A 289 11.90 12.36 21.06
C VAL A 289 13.02 12.36 22.09
N LEU A 290 13.78 13.46 22.20
CA LEU A 290 14.84 13.59 23.20
C LEU A 290 14.30 13.41 24.63
N GLN A 291 13.13 13.99 24.94
CA GLN A 291 12.48 13.79 26.22
C GLN A 291 12.07 12.33 26.47
N THR A 292 11.55 11.64 25.44
CA THR A 292 11.22 10.19 25.56
C THR A 292 12.48 9.34 25.73
N MET A 293 13.62 9.73 25.14
CA MET A 293 14.91 9.05 25.36
C MET A 293 15.40 9.23 26.79
N VAL A 294 15.19 10.41 27.40
CA VAL A 294 15.48 10.64 28.84
C VAL A 294 14.60 9.76 29.72
N GLU A 295 13.30 9.73 29.44
CA GLU A 295 12.35 8.88 30.18
C GLU A 295 12.63 7.37 30.04
N ALA A 296 13.26 6.96 28.94
CA ALA A 296 13.71 5.59 28.69
C ALA A 296 15.10 5.29 29.30
N GLY A 297 15.78 6.29 29.88
CA GLY A 297 17.11 6.13 30.47
C GLY A 297 18.26 6.08 29.45
N TYR A 298 18.02 6.45 28.21
CA TYR A 298 19.04 6.47 27.15
C TYR A 298 19.87 7.75 27.14
N LEU A 299 19.34 8.82 27.69
CA LEU A 299 19.99 10.12 27.84
C LEU A 299 19.74 10.69 29.24
N THR A 300 20.66 11.51 29.72
CA THR A 300 20.41 12.37 30.87
C THR A 300 19.64 13.61 30.46
N GLN A 301 18.96 14.25 31.41
CA GLN A 301 18.26 15.53 31.18
C GLN A 301 19.22 16.65 30.77
N ALA A 302 20.46 16.63 31.28
CA ALA A 302 21.49 17.60 30.94
C ALA A 302 21.93 17.46 29.47
N GLU A 303 22.17 16.22 29.00
CA GLU A 303 22.52 15.93 27.60
C GLU A 303 21.42 16.36 26.66
N ALA A 304 20.16 15.97 26.94
CA ALA A 304 19.03 16.35 26.12
C ALA A 304 18.83 17.86 25.98
N LYS A 305 19.04 18.62 27.06
CA LYS A 305 18.99 20.11 27.06
C LYS A 305 20.16 20.75 26.30
N ALA A 306 21.34 20.14 26.35
CA ALA A 306 22.52 20.64 25.67
C ALA A 306 22.49 20.44 24.14
N MET A 307 21.68 19.50 23.65
CA MET A 307 21.57 19.21 22.23
C MET A 307 20.91 20.35 21.46
N ARG A 308 21.58 20.81 20.42
CA ARG A 308 21.09 21.85 19.51
C ARG A 308 20.37 21.19 18.33
N SER A 309 19.44 21.93 17.77
CA SER A 309 18.74 21.49 16.56
C SER A 309 19.72 21.35 15.40
N PRO A 310 19.71 20.20 14.67
CA PRO A 310 20.68 19.93 13.63
C PRO A 310 20.42 20.81 12.41
N ARG A 311 21.48 21.32 11.81
CA ARG A 311 21.36 22.01 10.51
C ARG A 311 21.09 20.98 9.42
N LEU A 312 20.18 21.31 8.51
CA LEU A 312 19.94 20.52 7.30
C LEU A 312 21.10 20.73 6.31
N ASP A 313 21.49 19.68 5.65
CA ASP A 313 22.39 19.69 4.49
C ASP A 313 21.66 18.98 3.34
N VAL A 314 20.56 19.59 2.91
CA VAL A 314 19.78 19.12 1.77
C VAL A 314 20.50 19.61 0.53
N ARG A 315 21.12 18.67 -0.16
CA ARG A 315 21.68 18.96 -1.47
C ARG A 315 20.58 18.72 -2.50
N ASP A 316 20.05 19.83 -3.00
CA ASP A 316 19.25 19.74 -4.22
C ASP A 316 20.15 19.11 -5.27
N GLY A 317 19.79 17.92 -5.70
CA GLY A 317 20.47 17.24 -6.81
C GLY A 317 20.24 18.01 -8.10
N GLY A 318 20.57 19.29 -8.10
CA GLY A 318 20.70 20.21 -9.22
C GLY A 318 19.50 20.41 -10.16
N ASP A 319 18.52 19.54 -10.12
CA ASP A 319 17.42 19.55 -11.07
C ASP A 319 16.09 19.48 -10.31
N ASN A 320 15.37 20.60 -10.26
CA ASN A 320 13.92 20.62 -10.00
C ASN A 320 13.20 19.93 -11.16
N LEU A 321 13.49 18.63 -11.33
CA LEU A 321 12.83 17.85 -12.35
C LEU A 321 11.36 17.63 -11.99
N PRO A 322 10.44 17.81 -12.94
CA PRO A 322 9.05 17.52 -12.71
C PRO A 322 8.88 16.03 -12.36
N THR A 323 7.92 15.73 -11.51
CA THR A 323 7.58 14.34 -11.14
C THR A 323 6.91 13.59 -12.30
N GLY A 324 6.40 14.32 -13.29
CA GLY A 324 5.80 13.80 -14.52
C GLY A 324 5.73 14.86 -15.60
N THR A 325 5.56 14.40 -16.83
CA THR A 325 5.23 15.17 -18.03
C THR A 325 4.34 14.29 -18.90
N TYR A 326 3.66 14.84 -19.90
CA TYR A 326 2.83 14.03 -20.80
C TYR A 326 3.59 12.85 -21.42
N PHE A 327 4.84 13.08 -21.84
CA PHE A 327 5.68 12.01 -22.38
C PHE A 327 6.15 11.05 -21.30
N ALA A 328 6.60 11.57 -20.15
CA ALA A 328 7.10 10.75 -19.07
C ALA A 328 6.03 9.81 -18.53
N ASP A 329 4.81 10.29 -18.30
CA ASP A 329 3.70 9.45 -17.80
C ASP A 329 3.31 8.37 -18.80
N TRP A 330 3.39 8.67 -20.10
CA TRP A 330 3.14 7.69 -21.15
C TRP A 330 4.24 6.63 -21.23
N ALA A 331 5.51 7.03 -21.12
CA ALA A 331 6.66 6.15 -21.22
C ALA A 331 6.91 5.33 -19.91
N LEU A 332 6.50 5.85 -18.76
CA LEU A 332 6.80 5.31 -17.45
C LEU A 332 6.41 3.83 -17.26
N PRO A 333 5.23 3.34 -17.70
CA PRO A 333 4.86 1.93 -17.53
C PRO A 333 5.82 0.98 -18.28
N GLU A 334 6.27 1.35 -19.46
CA GLU A 334 7.24 0.56 -20.23
C GLU A 334 8.66 0.68 -19.64
N ALA A 335 9.06 1.89 -19.26
CA ALA A 335 10.33 2.11 -18.58
C ALA A 335 10.43 1.30 -17.27
N ARG A 336 9.35 1.19 -16.51
CA ARG A 336 9.31 0.38 -15.29
C ARG A 336 9.51 -1.12 -15.53
N LYS A 337 9.09 -1.64 -16.70
CA LYS A 337 9.31 -3.05 -17.05
C LYS A 337 10.79 -3.35 -17.34
N LEU A 338 11.55 -2.34 -17.75
CA LEU A 338 12.98 -2.44 -18.04
C LEU A 338 13.85 -2.25 -16.79
N THR A 339 13.26 -1.83 -15.67
CA THR A 339 13.99 -1.62 -14.42
C THR A 339 14.10 -2.91 -13.63
N GLU A 340 15.24 -3.13 -13.03
CA GLU A 340 15.44 -4.24 -12.08
C GLU A 340 14.80 -3.90 -10.73
N ALA A 341 14.25 -4.92 -10.05
CA ALA A 341 13.81 -4.77 -8.68
C ALA A 341 15.04 -4.58 -7.79
N GLY A 342 15.20 -3.40 -7.19
CA GLY A 342 16.38 -3.10 -6.38
C GLY A 342 16.30 -1.78 -5.64
N TYR A 343 17.37 -1.51 -4.90
CA TYR A 343 17.58 -0.26 -4.19
C TYR A 343 18.43 0.71 -5.02
N GLY A 344 18.11 1.98 -4.92
CA GLY A 344 18.81 3.07 -5.61
C GLY A 344 18.06 3.60 -6.83
N GLY A 345 18.40 4.83 -7.23
CA GLY A 345 17.85 5.47 -8.41
C GLY A 345 18.31 4.77 -9.69
N GLN A 346 17.41 4.65 -10.63
CA GLN A 346 17.69 4.08 -11.95
C GLN A 346 17.47 5.16 -13.01
N THR A 347 18.16 5.01 -14.14
CA THR A 347 18.12 5.98 -15.23
C THR A 347 17.83 5.25 -16.53
N ILE A 348 16.83 5.74 -17.29
CA ILE A 348 16.49 5.21 -18.61
C ILE A 348 16.52 6.35 -19.62
N THR A 349 17.28 6.15 -20.67
CA THR A 349 17.29 7.02 -21.85
C THR A 349 16.11 6.65 -22.75
N THR A 350 15.35 7.66 -23.13
CA THR A 350 14.16 7.53 -23.98
C THR A 350 14.44 8.05 -25.40
N THR A 351 13.47 7.91 -26.28
CA THR A 351 13.52 8.42 -27.63
C THR A 351 13.22 9.93 -27.77
N LEU A 352 12.80 10.60 -26.67
CA LEU A 352 12.44 12.01 -26.66
C LEU A 352 13.65 12.86 -27.10
N ASP A 353 13.43 13.73 -28.05
CA ASP A 353 14.42 14.75 -28.48
C ASP A 353 14.13 16.07 -27.75
N SER A 354 15.05 16.51 -26.88
CA SER A 354 14.87 17.70 -26.04
C SER A 354 14.60 18.97 -26.84
N ARG A 355 15.23 19.10 -28.02
CA ARG A 355 15.08 20.25 -28.92
C ARG A 355 13.71 20.26 -29.59
N LEU A 356 13.27 19.10 -30.11
CA LEU A 356 11.94 18.94 -30.73
C LEU A 356 10.83 19.11 -29.69
N GLN A 357 11.00 18.56 -28.49
CA GLN A 357 10.06 18.76 -27.40
C GLN A 357 9.95 20.25 -27.01
N ALA A 358 11.07 20.95 -26.91
CA ALA A 358 11.08 22.39 -26.65
C ALA A 358 10.44 23.19 -27.78
N ALA A 359 10.66 22.81 -29.03
CA ALA A 359 10.02 23.43 -30.20
C ALA A 359 8.52 23.23 -30.19
N ALA A 360 8.04 21.99 -29.90
CA ALA A 360 6.62 21.67 -29.79
C ALA A 360 5.95 22.48 -28.65
N ARG A 361 6.62 22.59 -27.51
CA ARG A 361 6.13 23.40 -26.37
C ARG A 361 6.01 24.87 -26.73
N ARG A 362 7.02 25.45 -27.41
CA ARG A 362 6.97 26.84 -27.90
C ARG A 362 5.85 27.06 -28.91
N ALA A 363 5.65 26.13 -29.85
CA ALA A 363 4.58 26.21 -30.83
C ALA A 363 3.20 26.25 -30.16
N VAL A 364 2.96 25.36 -29.21
CA VAL A 364 1.69 25.32 -28.48
C VAL A 364 1.47 26.57 -27.63
N SER A 365 2.50 27.07 -26.95
CA SER A 365 2.36 28.28 -26.11
C SER A 365 2.06 29.54 -26.95
N ARG A 366 2.55 29.61 -28.21
CA ARG A 366 2.33 30.74 -29.13
C ARG A 366 1.06 30.63 -29.96
N ALA A 367 0.38 29.48 -29.94
CA ALA A 367 -0.75 29.21 -30.83
C ALA A 367 -2.05 29.97 -30.50
N GLY A 368 -2.09 30.74 -29.40
CA GLY A 368 -3.24 31.58 -29.07
C GLY A 368 -4.54 30.79 -28.86
N LEU A 369 -4.48 29.60 -28.31
CA LEU A 369 -5.58 28.61 -28.26
C LEU A 369 -6.79 29.03 -27.42
N GLY A 370 -6.76 30.15 -26.70
CA GLY A 370 -7.84 30.58 -25.85
C GLY A 370 -8.29 29.48 -24.86
N LYS A 371 -9.54 29.01 -24.95
CA LYS A 371 -10.09 27.89 -24.15
C LYS A 371 -9.85 26.52 -24.80
N ALA A 372 -9.42 26.46 -26.05
CA ALA A 372 -9.18 25.19 -26.74
C ALA A 372 -7.97 24.44 -26.15
N GLN A 373 -7.99 23.12 -26.24
CA GLN A 373 -6.89 22.24 -25.88
C GLN A 373 -6.23 21.68 -27.13
N VAL A 374 -5.02 21.18 -26.99
CA VAL A 374 -4.21 20.66 -28.09
C VAL A 374 -3.54 19.36 -27.68
N ALA A 375 -3.33 18.48 -28.64
CA ALA A 375 -2.41 17.38 -28.55
C ALA A 375 -1.48 17.39 -29.77
N LEU A 376 -0.20 17.10 -29.56
CA LEU A 376 0.80 17.01 -30.60
C LEU A 376 1.71 15.80 -30.30
N VAL A 377 1.91 14.96 -31.32
CA VAL A 377 2.89 13.88 -31.31
C VAL A 377 3.76 13.99 -32.55
N ALA A 378 5.06 14.01 -32.32
CA ALA A 378 6.03 13.90 -33.40
C ALA A 378 6.73 12.55 -33.31
N MET A 379 6.80 11.84 -34.44
CA MET A 379 7.41 10.53 -34.56
C MET A 379 8.40 10.49 -35.72
N ARG A 380 9.41 9.64 -35.57
CA ARG A 380 10.28 9.27 -36.72
C ARG A 380 9.62 8.19 -37.57
N PRO A 381 10.09 7.94 -38.78
CA PRO A 381 9.52 6.90 -39.67
C PRO A 381 9.55 5.49 -39.06
N ASN A 382 10.46 5.22 -38.15
CA ASN A 382 10.58 3.95 -37.43
C ASN A 382 9.59 3.81 -36.24
N GLY A 383 8.74 4.84 -36.01
CA GLY A 383 7.74 4.83 -34.93
C GLY A 383 8.22 5.42 -33.59
N GLU A 384 9.47 5.84 -33.46
CA GLU A 384 9.98 6.48 -32.24
C GLU A 384 9.30 7.83 -31.99
N VAL A 385 8.69 8.00 -30.83
CA VAL A 385 8.11 9.28 -30.42
C VAL A 385 9.23 10.19 -29.90
N VAL A 386 9.42 11.32 -30.60
CA VAL A 386 10.48 12.29 -30.31
C VAL A 386 9.98 13.57 -29.64
N ALA A 387 8.66 13.85 -29.73
CA ALA A 387 8.03 14.91 -28.96
C ALA A 387 6.56 14.58 -28.68
N MET A 388 6.06 14.96 -27.50
CA MET A 388 4.68 14.73 -27.10
C MET A 388 4.15 15.88 -26.23
N ILE A 389 3.04 16.46 -26.66
CA ILE A 389 2.25 17.45 -25.91
C ILE A 389 0.83 16.90 -25.77
N GLY A 390 0.34 16.77 -24.55
CA GLY A 390 -1.01 16.26 -24.25
C GLY A 390 -2.00 17.33 -23.82
N GLY A 391 -1.56 18.58 -23.72
CA GLY A 391 -2.36 19.73 -23.31
C GLY A 391 -1.53 21.00 -23.36
N LYS A 392 -2.12 22.13 -22.98
CA LYS A 392 -1.40 23.40 -22.91
C LYS A 392 -0.37 23.43 -21.79
N ASP A 393 -0.80 22.99 -20.62
CA ASP A 393 0.00 22.95 -19.41
C ASP A 393 -0.25 21.63 -18.69
N TYR A 394 0.84 20.98 -18.26
CA TYR A 394 0.78 19.71 -17.55
C TYR A 394 0.36 19.89 -16.08
N GLU A 395 0.81 20.97 -15.44
CA GLU A 395 0.50 21.25 -14.04
C GLU A 395 -0.98 21.56 -13.84
N ASP A 396 -1.58 22.31 -14.79
CA ASP A 396 -3.02 22.60 -14.79
C ASP A 396 -3.87 21.36 -15.12
N SER A 397 -3.38 20.50 -16.03
CA SER A 397 -4.13 19.32 -16.48
C SER A 397 -3.19 18.20 -16.94
N PRO A 398 -2.89 17.22 -16.09
CA PRO A 398 -2.08 16.07 -16.45
C PRO A 398 -2.77 15.10 -17.41
N PHE A 399 -4.06 15.32 -17.74
CA PHE A 399 -4.78 14.50 -18.71
C PHE A 399 -4.12 14.55 -20.10
N ASN A 400 -3.49 13.45 -20.51
CA ASN A 400 -2.76 13.35 -21.76
C ASN A 400 -3.72 13.14 -22.95
N ARG A 401 -4.07 14.20 -23.63
CA ARG A 401 -5.01 14.14 -24.78
C ARG A 401 -4.43 13.42 -25.99
N ALA A 402 -3.12 13.28 -26.08
CA ALA A 402 -2.48 12.53 -27.16
C ALA A 402 -2.74 11.02 -27.04
N THR A 403 -2.92 10.50 -25.81
CA THR A 403 -3.04 9.07 -25.54
C THR A 403 -4.36 8.65 -24.92
N GLN A 404 -5.06 9.56 -24.26
CA GLN A 404 -6.27 9.25 -23.46
C GLN A 404 -7.56 9.85 -24.05
N ALA A 405 -7.48 10.95 -24.84
CA ALA A 405 -8.68 11.57 -25.36
C ALA A 405 -9.29 10.72 -26.48
N ARG A 406 -10.58 10.41 -26.33
CA ARG A 406 -11.37 9.78 -27.39
C ARG A 406 -12.07 10.85 -28.20
N ARG A 407 -11.64 11.04 -29.43
CA ARG A 407 -12.18 12.04 -30.35
C ARG A 407 -12.55 11.38 -31.66
N GLN A 408 -13.58 11.93 -32.31
CA GLN A 408 -13.98 11.51 -33.64
C GLN A 408 -12.86 11.86 -34.62
N PRO A 409 -12.37 10.92 -35.44
CA PRO A 409 -11.21 11.13 -36.31
C PRO A 409 -11.50 12.06 -37.49
N GLY A 410 -12.78 12.26 -37.83
CA GLY A 410 -13.18 13.06 -38.97
C GLY A 410 -12.54 12.56 -40.28
N SER A 411 -12.20 13.48 -41.19
CA SER A 411 -11.61 13.15 -42.48
C SER A 411 -10.23 12.49 -42.43
N THR A 412 -9.55 12.53 -41.28
CA THR A 412 -8.28 11.80 -41.09
C THR A 412 -8.47 10.28 -41.23
N PHE A 413 -9.69 9.77 -40.96
CA PHE A 413 -10.02 8.37 -41.16
C PHE A 413 -9.98 7.91 -42.60
N LYS A 414 -10.14 8.84 -43.59
CA LYS A 414 -10.08 8.52 -45.02
C LYS A 414 -8.74 7.88 -45.41
N LEU A 415 -7.64 8.27 -44.76
CA LEU A 415 -6.33 7.64 -44.98
C LEU A 415 -6.40 6.12 -44.81
N PHE A 416 -7.06 5.65 -43.76
CA PHE A 416 -7.20 4.20 -43.48
C PHE A 416 -8.11 3.52 -44.51
N VAL A 417 -9.17 4.21 -44.96
CA VAL A 417 -10.06 3.71 -46.01
C VAL A 417 -9.29 3.52 -47.31
N TYR A 418 -8.53 4.54 -47.73
CA TYR A 418 -7.70 4.44 -48.94
C TYR A 418 -6.61 3.37 -48.80
N LEU A 419 -5.97 3.28 -47.64
CA LEU A 419 -4.98 2.23 -47.40
C LEU A 419 -5.59 0.82 -47.48
N ALA A 420 -6.80 0.63 -46.99
CA ALA A 420 -7.51 -0.63 -47.10
C ALA A 420 -7.84 -0.96 -48.56
N ALA A 421 -8.36 0.01 -49.33
CA ALA A 421 -8.67 -0.14 -50.74
C ALA A 421 -7.42 -0.50 -51.56
N LEU A 422 -6.29 0.18 -51.34
CA LEU A 422 -5.01 -0.12 -52.02
C LEU A 422 -4.51 -1.53 -51.65
N ARG A 423 -4.67 -1.97 -50.42
CA ARG A 423 -4.32 -3.34 -50.00
C ARG A 423 -5.20 -4.41 -50.59
N ASP A 424 -6.46 -4.05 -50.93
CA ASP A 424 -7.44 -4.93 -51.57
C ASP A 424 -7.25 -4.95 -53.11
N GLY A 425 -6.22 -4.26 -53.61
CA GLY A 425 -5.83 -4.28 -55.03
C GLY A 425 -6.38 -3.11 -55.87
N MET A 426 -7.06 -2.13 -55.24
CA MET A 426 -7.51 -0.94 -55.95
C MET A 426 -6.32 -0.02 -56.31
N SER A 427 -6.39 0.57 -57.50
CA SER A 427 -5.46 1.62 -57.97
C SER A 427 -5.93 3.00 -57.52
N PRO A 428 -5.03 3.96 -57.31
CA PRO A 428 -5.39 5.36 -57.08
C PRO A 428 -6.27 6.01 -58.15
N ASP A 429 -6.24 5.47 -59.37
CA ASP A 429 -7.00 5.95 -60.51
C ASP A 429 -8.35 5.25 -60.72
N ASP A 430 -8.67 4.25 -59.87
CA ASP A 430 -9.94 3.53 -59.93
C ASP A 430 -11.10 4.43 -59.54
N THR A 431 -12.19 4.34 -60.29
CA THR A 431 -13.42 5.07 -60.02
C THR A 431 -14.43 4.21 -59.26
N ILE A 432 -15.11 4.81 -58.30
CA ILE A 432 -16.15 4.16 -57.51
C ILE A 432 -17.48 4.86 -57.78
N GLU A 433 -18.55 4.10 -57.92
CA GLU A 433 -19.90 4.65 -58.01
C GLU A 433 -20.24 5.44 -56.74
N ASN A 434 -20.67 6.69 -56.88
CA ASN A 434 -21.11 7.56 -55.79
C ASN A 434 -22.65 7.56 -55.72
N THR A 435 -23.23 6.39 -55.56
CA THR A 435 -24.67 6.25 -55.35
C THR A 435 -24.99 6.28 -53.84
N PRO A 436 -26.15 6.81 -53.40
CA PRO A 436 -26.59 6.71 -52.03
C PRO A 436 -26.67 5.22 -51.58
N ILE A 437 -26.09 4.88 -50.45
CA ILE A 437 -26.21 3.58 -49.84
C ILE A 437 -27.49 3.61 -49.02
N GLU A 438 -28.47 2.76 -49.34
CA GLU A 438 -29.71 2.56 -48.56
C GLU A 438 -29.45 1.72 -47.33
#